data_5d2f7e87bbd6f8dea0d58e7622dac341
#
_entry.id   5d2f7e87bbd6f8dea0d58e7622dac341
#
_cell.length_a   1.000
_cell.length_b   1.000
_cell.length_c   1.000
_cell.angle_alpha   90.00
_cell.angle_beta   90.00
_cell.angle_gamma   90.00
#
_symmetry.space_group_name_H-M   'P 1'
#
loop_
_entity.id
_entity.type
_entity.pdbx_description
1 polymer ?
#
loop_
_entity_poly.entity_id
_entity_poly.type
_entity_poly.pdbx_seq_one_letter_code
_entity_poly.pdbx_strand_id
1 'polypeptide(L)'
;SKNITSIKCYTTRPDTLFGFSFLALSVDHPLSKYYENDTKFAEFKKACSKTGTTEESIAQATKIGFKTKLTAVNPLNKKSKVPVYFANFVLMDYGFGAVFGCPAHDQRDFDFAKKYNLEIKTVVKPVEENDEFEVKEQAYTGPGIIINSEFLNGLSVPEKSINETIKILENKKLGKKKINYRLKDWGISRQRYWGCPIPIAYDNKNNVVKVPEKDLPVMLPEKIDLNTNGNPLDGQKKWQEVSIDGKKCKRETDTLDTFVDSSWYYLRFCSANNKKEPFDTDELDYWMPVDQYIGGVEHAILHLLYSRFFMRAISLNNDETKLKEPFDGLFTQGMVCHQTFKDENNNWIYPEEVSSEDGINFYQNNDPSKKIIVGPSESMSKSKKNTVDPEKIIEIYGAD
;
A
#
# COMPACT_ATOMS: atom_id res chain seq x y z
N SER A 1 20.08 14.59 31.15
CA SER A 1 19.23 15.00 30.01
C SER A 1 20.09 15.06 28.75
N LYS A 2 19.87 14.16 27.79
CA LYS A 2 20.51 14.29 26.47
C LYS A 2 19.89 15.53 25.81
N ASN A 3 20.67 16.57 25.58
CA ASN A 3 20.25 17.73 24.80
C ASN A 3 19.96 17.27 23.37
N ILE A 4 18.69 17.27 22.97
CA ILE A 4 18.27 17.01 21.61
C ILE A 4 18.58 18.26 20.79
N THR A 5 19.55 18.15 19.91
CA THR A 5 20.05 19.28 19.11
C THR A 5 19.44 19.34 17.71
N SER A 6 18.85 18.24 17.24
CA SER A 6 18.23 18.16 15.92
C SER A 6 17.16 17.08 15.84
N ILE A 7 16.18 17.28 14.97
CA ILE A 7 15.16 16.31 14.58
C ILE A 7 15.26 16.11 13.07
N LYS A 8 15.33 14.87 12.63
CA LYS A 8 15.32 14.53 11.19
C LYS A 8 13.89 14.47 10.70
N CYS A 9 13.60 15.17 9.61
CA CYS A 9 12.31 15.11 8.91
C CYS A 9 12.51 14.56 7.51
N TYR A 10 11.48 13.92 6.97
CA TYR A 10 11.37 13.61 5.55
C TYR A 10 10.31 14.50 4.92
N THR A 11 10.54 14.95 3.69
CA THR A 11 9.57 15.73 2.95
C THR A 11 9.68 15.46 1.45
N THR A 12 8.56 15.50 0.76
CA THR A 12 8.48 15.51 -0.71
C THR A 12 8.52 16.94 -1.26
N ARG A 13 8.38 17.96 -0.40
CA ARG A 13 8.31 19.37 -0.77
C ARG A 13 9.34 20.22 0.02
N PRO A 14 10.65 19.95 -0.13
CA PRO A 14 11.68 20.74 0.56
C PRO A 14 11.70 22.22 0.14
N ASP A 15 11.17 22.53 -1.03
CA ASP A 15 11.04 23.87 -1.57
C ASP A 15 10.09 24.78 -0.78
N THR A 16 9.19 24.23 0.03
CA THR A 16 8.26 24.98 0.86
C THR A 16 8.80 25.29 2.27
N LEU A 17 10.07 25.01 2.56
CA LEU A 17 10.67 25.20 3.90
C LEU A 17 10.54 26.64 4.46
N PHE A 18 10.45 27.65 3.64
CA PHE A 18 10.24 29.03 4.09
C PHE A 18 8.82 29.32 4.55
N GLY A 19 7.86 28.42 4.23
CA GLY A 19 6.48 28.41 4.77
C GLY A 19 6.30 27.55 6.01
N PHE A 20 7.38 27.10 6.63
CA PHE A 20 7.41 26.27 7.83
C PHE A 20 6.79 26.97 9.03
N SER A 21 5.67 26.48 9.54
CA SER A 21 4.89 27.10 10.61
C SER A 21 4.85 26.28 11.90
N PHE A 22 5.08 24.97 11.82
CA PHE A 22 5.17 24.07 12.98
C PHE A 22 5.93 22.79 12.63
N LEU A 23 6.46 22.12 13.64
CA LEU A 23 7.00 20.77 13.53
C LEU A 23 6.02 19.80 14.15
N ALA A 24 5.57 18.80 13.41
CA ALA A 24 4.69 17.75 13.90
C ALA A 24 5.45 16.42 14.07
N LEU A 25 5.24 15.77 15.21
CA LEU A 25 5.82 14.49 15.58
C LEU A 25 4.73 13.44 15.71
N SER A 26 5.06 12.21 15.35
CA SER A 26 4.24 11.05 15.69
C SER A 26 4.11 10.89 17.20
N VAL A 27 2.96 10.40 17.66
CA VAL A 27 2.76 10.04 19.08
C VAL A 27 3.72 8.97 19.57
N ASP A 28 4.28 8.18 18.66
CA ASP A 28 5.25 7.11 18.93
C ASP A 28 6.70 7.54 18.68
N HIS A 29 6.93 8.81 18.32
CA HIS A 29 8.28 9.34 18.17
C HIS A 29 9.06 9.23 19.50
N PRO A 30 10.38 8.91 19.51
CA PRO A 30 11.16 8.73 20.74
C PRO A 30 11.08 9.87 21.76
N LEU A 31 10.75 11.08 21.32
CA LEU A 31 10.51 12.24 22.19
C LEU A 31 9.27 12.12 23.06
N SER A 32 8.31 11.24 22.73
CA SER A 32 7.11 11.01 23.54
C SER A 32 7.44 10.54 24.95
N LYS A 33 8.57 9.84 25.13
CA LYS A 33 9.07 9.40 26.44
C LYS A 33 9.23 10.51 27.46
N TYR A 34 9.49 11.75 27.02
CA TYR A 34 9.63 12.89 27.92
C TYR A 34 8.27 13.43 28.42
N TYR A 35 7.17 12.93 27.87
CA TYR A 35 5.79 13.34 28.18
C TYR A 35 4.94 12.21 28.77
N GLU A 36 5.50 11.03 29.03
CA GLU A 36 4.77 9.86 29.55
C GLU A 36 4.06 10.13 30.90
N ASN A 37 4.62 11.02 31.71
CA ASN A 37 4.03 11.42 33.01
C ASN A 37 3.05 12.61 32.91
N ASP A 38 2.80 13.14 31.71
CA ASP A 38 1.86 14.23 31.49
C ASP A 38 0.47 13.66 31.21
N THR A 39 -0.48 13.94 32.12
CA THR A 39 -1.87 13.42 32.02
C THR A 39 -2.56 13.85 30.73
N LYS A 40 -2.33 15.10 30.27
CA LYS A 40 -2.90 15.61 29.02
C LYS A 40 -2.31 14.92 27.80
N PHE A 41 -1.02 14.57 27.86
CA PHE A 41 -0.39 13.79 26.79
C PHE A 41 -0.93 12.36 26.76
N ALA A 42 -1.16 11.73 27.91
CA ALA A 42 -1.76 10.40 27.99
C ALA A 42 -3.18 10.38 27.39
N GLU A 43 -4.01 11.38 27.71
CA GLU A 43 -5.34 11.56 27.12
C GLU A 43 -5.26 11.76 25.60
N PHE A 44 -4.34 12.60 25.13
CA PHE A 44 -4.10 12.81 23.71
C PHE A 44 -3.66 11.52 23.01
N LYS A 45 -2.72 10.76 23.57
CA LYS A 45 -2.28 9.47 23.03
C LYS A 45 -3.43 8.46 22.93
N LYS A 46 -4.30 8.42 23.93
CA LYS A 46 -5.54 7.61 23.92
C LYS A 46 -6.53 8.09 22.87
N ALA A 47 -6.63 9.37 22.59
CA ALA A 47 -7.45 9.90 21.50
C ALA A 47 -6.89 9.49 20.12
N CYS A 48 -5.57 9.54 19.95
CA CYS A 48 -4.92 9.12 18.72
C CYS A 48 -5.10 7.62 18.42
N SER A 49 -5.11 6.75 19.45
CA SER A 49 -5.32 5.31 19.24
C SER A 49 -6.70 4.93 18.70
N LYS A 50 -7.68 5.84 18.78
CA LYS A 50 -9.01 5.69 18.20
C LYS A 50 -9.07 6.11 16.73
N THR A 51 -8.07 6.83 16.25
CA THR A 51 -7.92 7.18 14.84
C THR A 51 -7.28 5.99 14.14
N GLY A 52 -7.87 5.47 13.06
CA GLY A 52 -7.27 4.37 12.31
C GLY A 52 -5.86 4.69 11.81
N THR A 53 -5.07 3.68 11.54
CA THR A 53 -3.68 3.83 11.06
C THR A 53 -3.54 3.87 9.54
N THR A 54 -4.64 3.72 8.79
CA THR A 54 -4.64 3.82 7.33
C THR A 54 -4.59 5.28 6.87
N GLU A 55 -3.95 5.55 5.73
CA GLU A 55 -3.91 6.91 5.15
C GLU A 55 -5.32 7.51 4.98
N GLU A 56 -6.28 6.68 4.62
CA GLU A 56 -7.67 7.06 4.39
C GLU A 56 -8.39 7.47 5.70
N SER A 57 -8.25 6.68 6.76
CA SER A 57 -8.83 7.01 8.07
C SER A 57 -8.17 8.25 8.69
N ILE A 58 -6.86 8.44 8.48
CA ILE A 58 -6.14 9.64 8.90
C ILE A 58 -6.59 10.88 8.11
N ALA A 59 -6.84 10.74 6.81
CA ALA A 59 -7.31 11.84 5.97
C ALA A 59 -8.68 12.35 6.43
N GLN A 60 -9.60 11.46 6.81
CA GLN A 60 -10.97 11.79 7.23
C GLN A 60 -11.05 12.25 8.69
N ALA A 61 -10.10 11.86 9.53
CA ALA A 61 -10.12 12.19 10.96
C ALA A 61 -9.86 13.69 11.23
N THR A 62 -10.55 14.22 12.24
CA THR A 62 -10.25 15.55 12.76
C THR A 62 -8.80 15.65 13.23
N LYS A 63 -8.05 16.63 12.72
CA LYS A 63 -6.65 16.85 13.09
C LYS A 63 -6.57 17.33 14.52
N ILE A 64 -5.85 16.57 15.37
CA ILE A 64 -5.61 16.90 16.76
C ILE A 64 -4.11 16.87 17.07
N GLY A 65 -3.68 17.69 18.02
CA GLY A 65 -2.29 17.80 18.42
C GLY A 65 -2.10 18.17 19.88
N PHE A 66 -0.99 17.73 20.43
CA PHE A 66 -0.52 18.11 21.74
C PHE A 66 0.68 19.05 21.60
N LYS A 67 0.55 20.31 22.06
CA LYS A 67 1.62 21.31 22.01
C LYS A 67 2.69 20.98 23.04
N THR A 68 3.93 20.82 22.59
CA THR A 68 5.07 20.61 23.49
C THR A 68 5.63 21.94 24.01
N LYS A 69 6.61 21.86 24.93
CA LYS A 69 7.40 23.02 25.36
C LYS A 69 8.60 23.29 24.43
N LEU A 70 8.76 22.53 23.38
CA LEU A 70 9.88 22.65 22.45
C LEU A 70 9.58 23.63 21.33
N THR A 71 10.65 24.20 20.80
CA THR A 71 10.63 24.97 19.54
C THR A 71 11.63 24.39 18.57
N ALA A 72 11.29 24.35 17.29
CA ALA A 72 12.17 23.98 16.20
C ALA A 72 12.64 25.22 15.44
N VAL A 73 13.85 25.16 14.91
CA VAL A 73 14.46 26.24 14.11
C VAL A 73 14.48 25.81 12.66
N ASN A 74 14.05 26.69 11.76
CA ASN A 74 14.14 26.42 10.31
C ASN A 74 15.62 26.28 9.91
N PRO A 75 16.01 25.18 9.26
CA PRO A 75 17.42 24.96 8.89
C PRO A 75 17.97 25.97 7.90
N LEU A 76 17.13 26.55 7.05
CA LEU A 76 17.53 27.56 6.05
C LEU A 76 17.42 28.99 6.57
N ASN A 77 16.53 29.24 7.55
CA ASN A 77 16.36 30.54 8.18
C ASN A 77 16.40 30.40 9.71
N LYS A 78 17.60 30.56 10.29
CA LYS A 78 17.82 30.38 11.73
C LYS A 78 17.07 31.38 12.63
N LYS A 79 16.52 32.44 12.07
CA LYS A 79 15.68 33.41 12.80
C LYS A 79 14.24 32.90 13.00
N SER A 80 13.78 32.00 12.12
CA SER A 80 12.44 31.43 12.20
C SER A 80 12.41 30.29 13.21
N LYS A 81 11.62 30.46 14.28
CA LYS A 81 11.35 29.47 15.32
C LYS A 81 9.87 29.14 15.33
N VAL A 82 9.56 27.85 15.33
CA VAL A 82 8.19 27.34 15.27
C VAL A 82 7.89 26.38 16.42
N PRO A 83 6.64 26.26 16.86
CA PRO A 83 6.24 25.32 17.91
C PRO A 83 6.35 23.87 17.42
N VAL A 84 6.61 22.96 18.37
CA VAL A 84 6.62 21.52 18.13
C VAL A 84 5.37 20.90 18.74
N TYR A 85 4.66 20.09 17.95
CA TYR A 85 3.47 19.36 18.34
C TYR A 85 3.66 17.85 18.18
N PHE A 86 3.02 17.03 19.02
CA PHE A 86 2.63 15.70 18.62
C PHE A 86 1.30 15.78 17.89
N ALA A 87 1.13 15.07 16.78
CA ALA A 87 -0.07 15.15 15.96
C ALA A 87 -0.53 13.77 15.51
N ASN A 88 -1.86 13.57 15.44
CA ASN A 88 -2.46 12.27 15.10
C ASN A 88 -2.31 11.87 13.63
N PHE A 89 -1.88 12.77 12.77
CA PHE A 89 -1.72 12.52 11.34
C PHE A 89 -0.27 12.25 10.91
N VAL A 90 0.67 12.19 11.85
CA VAL A 90 2.07 11.85 11.59
C VAL A 90 2.34 10.42 12.02
N LEU A 91 2.72 9.56 11.07
CA LEU A 91 3.05 8.15 11.31
C LEU A 91 4.55 7.95 11.44
N MET A 92 4.97 6.95 12.26
CA MET A 92 6.38 6.57 12.39
C MET A 92 6.96 5.99 11.10
N ASP A 93 6.14 5.30 10.31
CA ASP A 93 6.54 4.68 9.04
C ASP A 93 6.77 5.71 7.93
N TYR A 94 6.33 6.95 8.13
CA TYR A 94 6.59 8.04 7.20
C TYR A 94 7.84 8.83 7.63
N GLY A 95 8.92 8.63 6.91
CA GLY A 95 10.19 9.29 7.19
C GLY A 95 10.80 8.86 8.52
N PHE A 96 10.81 9.73 9.49
CA PHE A 96 11.36 9.52 10.83
C PHE A 96 10.33 9.79 11.92
N GLY A 97 9.05 9.73 11.57
CA GLY A 97 7.97 10.13 12.50
C GLY A 97 7.96 11.62 12.81
N ALA A 98 8.51 12.44 11.91
CA ALA A 98 8.57 13.89 12.04
C ALA A 98 8.37 14.56 10.69
N VAL A 99 7.49 15.55 10.63
CA VAL A 99 7.23 16.35 9.42
C VAL A 99 7.25 17.84 9.79
N PHE A 100 7.76 18.67 8.89
CA PHE A 100 7.54 20.11 9.02
C PHE A 100 6.21 20.48 8.36
N GLY A 101 5.41 21.27 9.04
CA GLY A 101 4.12 21.73 8.55
C GLY A 101 4.24 22.99 7.70
N CYS A 102 3.72 22.92 6.48
CA CYS A 102 3.60 24.06 5.59
C CYS A 102 2.11 24.29 5.21
N PRO A 103 1.34 24.98 6.06
CA PRO A 103 -0.11 25.11 5.94
C PRO A 103 -0.58 25.68 4.60
N ALA A 104 0.16 26.60 4.01
CA ALA A 104 -0.24 27.18 2.73
C ALA A 104 -0.22 26.16 1.55
N HIS A 105 0.48 25.02 1.69
CA HIS A 105 0.74 24.11 0.57
C HIS A 105 0.52 22.62 0.89
N ASP A 106 -0.09 22.31 2.04
CA ASP A 106 -0.62 20.99 2.42
C ASP A 106 -1.93 21.17 3.18
N GLN A 107 -3.01 20.51 2.70
CA GLN A 107 -4.34 20.70 3.28
C GLN A 107 -4.44 20.19 4.72
N ARG A 108 -3.73 19.11 5.07
CA ARG A 108 -3.71 18.60 6.46
C ARG A 108 -3.05 19.58 7.41
N ASP A 109 -1.97 20.20 6.95
CA ASP A 109 -1.26 21.23 7.71
C ASP A 109 -2.09 22.51 7.81
N PHE A 110 -2.85 22.84 6.76
CA PHE A 110 -3.76 23.99 6.74
C PHE A 110 -4.87 23.83 7.78
N ASP A 111 -5.56 22.69 7.78
CA ASP A 111 -6.62 22.40 8.75
C ASP A 111 -6.11 22.43 10.19
N PHE A 112 -4.91 21.88 10.40
CA PHE A 112 -4.23 21.90 11.68
C PHE A 112 -3.88 23.33 12.10
N ALA A 113 -3.29 24.12 11.21
CA ALA A 113 -2.89 25.50 11.48
C ALA A 113 -4.10 26.39 11.79
N LYS A 114 -5.19 26.26 11.07
CA LYS A 114 -6.46 26.95 11.35
C LYS A 114 -6.97 26.60 12.76
N LYS A 115 -6.99 25.31 13.11
CA LYS A 115 -7.47 24.86 14.43
C LYS A 115 -6.64 25.38 15.59
N TYR A 116 -5.31 25.46 15.42
CA TYR A 116 -4.39 25.86 16.48
C TYR A 116 -3.91 27.31 16.35
N ASN A 117 -4.51 28.10 15.45
CA ASN A 117 -4.21 29.49 15.16
C ASN A 117 -2.70 29.73 14.92
N LEU A 118 -2.13 28.89 14.03
CA LEU A 118 -0.75 28.97 13.59
C LEU A 118 -0.63 29.84 12.33
N GLU A 119 0.56 30.37 12.08
CA GLU A 119 0.84 31.18 10.89
C GLU A 119 0.63 30.36 9.61
N ILE A 120 -0.01 30.94 8.59
CA ILE A 120 -0.15 30.41 7.25
C ILE A 120 0.60 31.31 6.30
N LYS A 121 1.83 30.93 5.96
CA LYS A 121 2.69 31.71 5.09
C LYS A 121 2.71 31.13 3.68
N THR A 122 2.22 31.91 2.71
CA THR A 122 2.22 31.53 1.29
C THR A 122 3.63 31.64 0.72
N VAL A 123 4.15 30.54 0.13
CA VAL A 123 5.46 30.47 -0.49
C VAL A 123 5.43 29.95 -1.93
N VAL A 124 4.26 29.58 -2.43
CA VAL A 124 4.02 29.26 -3.85
C VAL A 124 2.76 30.00 -4.29
N LYS A 125 2.84 30.65 -5.44
CA LYS A 125 1.69 31.27 -6.10
C LYS A 125 1.43 30.61 -7.46
N PRO A 126 0.17 30.59 -7.97
CA PRO A 126 -0.10 30.30 -9.38
C PRO A 126 0.69 31.19 -10.31
N VAL A 127 0.97 30.73 -11.53
CA VAL A 127 1.74 31.53 -12.51
C VAL A 127 1.02 32.82 -12.89
N GLU A 128 -0.30 32.77 -12.93
CA GLU A 128 -1.17 33.87 -13.35
C GLU A 128 -1.37 34.94 -12.25
N GLU A 129 -1.05 34.59 -11.01
CA GLU A 129 -1.22 35.50 -9.85
C GLU A 129 -0.01 36.41 -9.65
N ASN A 130 -0.23 37.56 -9.00
CA ASN A 130 0.83 38.46 -8.60
C ASN A 130 1.54 38.02 -7.31
N ASP A 131 2.57 38.74 -6.89
CA ASP A 131 3.36 38.37 -5.70
C ASP A 131 2.64 38.65 -4.36
N GLU A 132 1.45 39.27 -4.41
CA GLU A 132 0.57 39.54 -3.26
C GLU A 132 -0.41 38.37 -3.02
N PHE A 133 -0.35 37.30 -3.83
CA PHE A 133 -1.19 36.13 -3.66
C PHE A 133 -1.05 35.52 -2.27
N GLU A 134 -2.18 35.33 -1.57
CA GLU A 134 -2.25 34.75 -0.24
C GLU A 134 -3.23 33.58 -0.20
N VAL A 135 -2.82 32.49 0.43
CA VAL A 135 -3.67 31.34 0.74
C VAL A 135 -4.56 31.66 1.96
N LYS A 136 -5.89 31.66 1.78
CA LYS A 136 -6.85 32.10 2.82
C LYS A 136 -7.84 31.02 3.27
N GLU A 137 -8.44 30.28 2.34
CA GLU A 137 -9.54 29.36 2.61
C GLU A 137 -9.12 27.88 2.54
N GLN A 138 -8.24 27.54 1.64
CA GLN A 138 -7.71 26.18 1.43
C GLN A 138 -6.26 26.23 0.97
N ALA A 139 -5.50 25.16 1.20
CA ALA A 139 -4.13 25.05 0.76
C ALA A 139 -4.01 25.09 -0.77
N TYR A 140 -2.99 25.79 -1.28
CA TYR A 140 -2.64 25.76 -2.69
C TYR A 140 -1.58 24.67 -2.95
N THR A 141 -1.95 23.61 -3.64
CA THR A 141 -1.08 22.44 -3.93
C THR A 141 -0.66 22.34 -5.40
N GLY A 142 -1.07 23.30 -6.23
CA GLY A 142 -0.81 23.32 -7.67
C GLY A 142 0.64 23.73 -8.05
N PRO A 143 0.98 23.64 -9.35
CA PRO A 143 2.23 24.16 -9.87
C PRO A 143 2.23 25.71 -9.82
N GLY A 144 3.43 26.32 -9.86
CA GLY A 144 3.49 27.77 -9.79
C GLY A 144 4.92 28.30 -9.68
N ILE A 145 5.06 29.42 -8.97
CA ILE A 145 6.33 30.11 -8.76
C ILE A 145 6.56 30.30 -7.25
N ILE A 146 7.77 30.06 -6.80
CA ILE A 146 8.18 30.31 -5.41
C ILE A 146 8.22 31.81 -5.13
N ILE A 147 7.59 32.22 -4.04
CA ILE A 147 7.62 33.58 -3.46
C ILE A 147 7.96 33.50 -1.96
N ASN A 148 8.27 34.62 -1.33
CA ASN A 148 8.52 34.74 0.12
C ASN A 148 9.56 33.75 0.69
N SER A 149 10.50 33.30 -0.15
CA SER A 149 11.46 32.22 0.12
C SER A 149 12.91 32.60 -0.18
N GLU A 150 13.24 33.89 -0.03
CA GLU A 150 14.60 34.43 -0.19
C GLU A 150 15.23 34.01 -1.53
N PHE A 151 16.33 33.23 -1.47
CA PHE A 151 17.09 32.79 -2.63
C PHE A 151 16.37 31.75 -3.52
N LEU A 152 15.23 31.22 -3.10
CA LEU A 152 14.39 30.31 -3.92
C LEU A 152 13.33 31.07 -4.76
N ASN A 153 13.11 32.36 -4.50
CA ASN A 153 12.10 33.15 -5.22
C ASN A 153 12.29 33.09 -6.74
N GLY A 154 11.19 32.98 -7.48
CA GLY A 154 11.16 32.91 -8.92
C GLY A 154 11.37 31.53 -9.53
N LEU A 155 11.68 30.51 -8.71
CA LEU A 155 11.82 29.14 -9.22
C LEU A 155 10.44 28.53 -9.53
N SER A 156 10.35 27.81 -10.64
CA SER A 156 9.14 27.07 -11.00
C SER A 156 8.96 25.81 -10.14
N VAL A 157 7.71 25.59 -9.71
CA VAL A 157 7.28 24.48 -8.89
C VAL A 157 6.59 23.42 -9.78
N PRO A 158 6.87 22.12 -9.60
CA PRO A 158 7.68 21.54 -8.51
C PRO A 158 9.16 21.27 -8.87
N GLU A 159 9.51 21.07 -10.15
CA GLU A 159 10.77 20.42 -10.51
C GLU A 159 12.02 21.26 -10.19
N LYS A 160 12.05 22.53 -10.65
CA LYS A 160 13.22 23.38 -10.44
C LYS A 160 13.40 23.72 -8.98
N SER A 161 12.32 24.07 -8.30
CA SER A 161 12.32 24.45 -6.88
C SER A 161 12.82 23.32 -5.97
N ILE A 162 12.31 22.09 -6.16
CA ILE A 162 12.71 20.93 -5.39
C ILE A 162 14.18 20.60 -5.62
N ASN A 163 14.62 20.51 -6.89
CA ASN A 163 15.99 20.15 -7.23
C ASN A 163 17.02 21.17 -6.69
N GLU A 164 16.71 22.45 -6.80
CA GLU A 164 17.62 23.50 -6.30
C GLU A 164 17.68 23.51 -4.78
N THR A 165 16.53 23.35 -4.10
CA THR A 165 16.49 23.25 -2.65
C THR A 165 17.29 22.04 -2.13
N ILE A 166 17.16 20.86 -2.78
CA ILE A 166 17.96 19.67 -2.42
C ILE A 166 19.45 19.98 -2.52
N LYS A 167 19.93 20.57 -3.63
CA LYS A 167 21.34 20.93 -3.79
C LYS A 167 21.82 21.85 -2.67
N ILE A 168 21.01 22.86 -2.31
CA ILE A 168 21.37 23.80 -1.24
C ILE A 168 21.45 23.09 0.10
N LEU A 169 20.50 22.20 0.42
CA LEU A 169 20.52 21.41 1.65
C LEU A 169 21.73 20.47 1.73
N GLU A 170 22.10 19.83 0.62
CA GLU A 170 23.29 18.96 0.53
C GLU A 170 24.57 19.75 0.69
N ASN A 171 24.73 20.88 -0.01
CA ASN A 171 25.90 21.75 0.10
C ASN A 171 26.08 22.30 1.52
N LYS A 172 24.99 22.63 2.20
CA LYS A 172 25.01 23.09 3.61
C LYS A 172 25.08 21.93 4.62
N LYS A 173 25.09 20.66 4.19
CA LYS A 173 25.07 19.46 5.03
C LYS A 173 23.88 19.41 5.99
N LEU A 174 22.74 19.97 5.57
CA LEU A 174 21.48 20.03 6.33
C LEU A 174 20.51 18.92 5.96
N GLY A 175 20.69 18.30 4.80
CA GLY A 175 19.85 17.23 4.29
C GLY A 175 20.52 16.50 3.13
N LYS A 176 19.85 15.49 2.61
CA LYS A 176 20.27 14.75 1.42
C LYS A 176 19.06 14.25 0.64
N LYS A 177 19.21 14.13 -0.67
CA LYS A 177 18.22 13.47 -1.51
C LYS A 177 18.01 12.01 -1.06
N LYS A 178 16.76 11.60 -0.93
CA LYS A 178 16.38 10.22 -0.66
C LYS A 178 15.19 9.86 -1.52
N ILE A 179 15.27 8.74 -2.21
CA ILE A 179 14.16 8.17 -2.94
C ILE A 179 13.48 7.13 -2.03
N ASN A 180 12.22 7.35 -1.73
CA ASN A 180 11.39 6.36 -1.05
C ASN A 180 10.45 5.74 -2.08
N TYR A 181 10.55 4.43 -2.24
CA TYR A 181 9.61 3.68 -3.06
C TYR A 181 8.31 3.49 -2.29
N ARG A 182 7.17 3.73 -2.95
CA ARG A 182 5.84 3.53 -2.35
C ARG A 182 5.40 2.07 -2.33
N LEU A 183 6.05 1.22 -3.12
CA LEU A 183 5.82 -0.21 -3.08
C LEU A 183 6.32 -0.77 -1.75
N LYS A 184 5.43 -1.48 -1.06
CA LYS A 184 5.79 -2.25 0.14
C LYS A 184 6.42 -3.58 -0.28
N ASP A 185 7.26 -4.13 0.61
CA ASP A 185 7.82 -5.45 0.40
C ASP A 185 6.70 -6.49 0.24
N TRP A 186 6.86 -7.37 -0.72
CA TRP A 186 5.96 -8.50 -0.89
C TRP A 186 6.41 -9.66 0.00
N GLY A 187 5.71 -9.87 1.11
CA GLY A 187 5.89 -11.06 1.94
C GLY A 187 5.38 -12.29 1.20
N ILE A 188 6.27 -13.16 0.75
CA ILE A 188 5.92 -14.32 -0.09
C ILE A 188 5.53 -15.57 0.70
N SER A 189 5.70 -15.55 2.01
CA SER A 189 5.48 -16.70 2.92
C SER A 189 4.01 -16.78 3.35
N ARG A 190 3.40 -17.97 3.30
CA ARG A 190 2.01 -18.23 3.69
C ARG A 190 1.91 -19.45 4.59
N GLN A 191 1.15 -19.31 5.67
CA GLN A 191 0.83 -20.36 6.65
C GLN A 191 -0.36 -21.19 6.14
N ARG A 192 -0.15 -21.94 5.06
CA ARG A 192 -1.18 -22.78 4.44
C ARG A 192 -0.56 -23.94 3.67
N TYR A 193 -1.36 -25.00 3.48
CA TYR A 193 -0.95 -26.17 2.72
C TYR A 193 -0.78 -25.87 1.22
N TRP A 194 -1.76 -25.15 0.64
CA TRP A 194 -1.78 -24.89 -0.80
C TRP A 194 -0.76 -23.82 -1.20
N GLY A 195 0.25 -24.23 -1.91
CA GLY A 195 1.35 -23.40 -2.40
C GLY A 195 2.62 -24.22 -2.61
N CYS A 196 3.60 -23.63 -3.30
CA CYS A 196 4.91 -24.26 -3.48
C CYS A 196 5.69 -24.24 -2.15
N PRO A 197 6.22 -25.38 -1.67
CA PRO A 197 7.05 -25.39 -0.48
C PRO A 197 8.31 -24.54 -0.65
N ILE A 198 8.68 -23.80 0.39
CA ILE A 198 9.92 -23.03 0.39
C ILE A 198 11.09 -23.96 0.65
N PRO A 199 12.12 -24.04 -0.24
CA PRO A 199 13.17 -25.04 -0.18
C PRO A 199 14.26 -24.67 0.82
N ILE A 200 13.88 -24.44 2.09
CA ILE A 200 14.79 -24.20 3.20
C ILE A 200 14.44 -25.07 4.41
N ALA A 201 15.41 -25.19 5.31
CA ALA A 201 15.23 -25.83 6.59
C ALA A 201 16.03 -25.07 7.66
N TYR A 202 15.85 -25.42 8.90
CA TYR A 202 16.53 -24.80 10.05
C TYR A 202 17.32 -25.85 10.80
N ASP A 203 18.57 -25.53 11.11
CA ASP A 203 19.41 -26.38 11.97
C ASP A 203 19.00 -26.25 13.45
N ASN A 204 19.65 -27.02 14.33
CA ASN A 204 19.38 -27.01 15.76
C ASN A 204 19.65 -25.65 16.45
N LYS A 205 20.32 -24.72 15.75
CA LYS A 205 20.60 -23.35 16.21
C LYS A 205 19.68 -22.31 15.52
N ASN A 206 18.66 -22.75 14.80
CA ASN A 206 17.78 -21.92 13.97
C ASN A 206 18.49 -21.17 12.83
N ASN A 207 19.64 -21.63 12.37
CA ASN A 207 20.25 -21.08 11.17
C ASN A 207 19.54 -21.66 9.93
N VAL A 208 19.35 -20.79 8.94
CA VAL A 208 18.75 -21.19 7.66
C VAL A 208 19.71 -22.09 6.87
N VAL A 209 19.22 -23.22 6.41
CA VAL A 209 19.93 -24.20 5.59
C VAL A 209 19.17 -24.38 4.28
N LYS A 210 19.80 -24.17 3.14
CA LYS A 210 19.21 -24.43 1.83
C LYS A 210 19.03 -25.92 1.59
N VAL A 211 17.91 -26.31 1.02
CA VAL A 211 17.74 -27.68 0.49
C VAL A 211 18.64 -27.85 -0.73
N PRO A 212 19.53 -28.87 -0.78
CA PRO A 212 20.38 -29.10 -1.93
C PRO A 212 19.57 -29.38 -3.21
N GLU A 213 20.08 -28.99 -4.36
CA GLU A 213 19.39 -29.20 -5.66
C GLU A 213 19.04 -30.67 -5.93
N LYS A 214 19.91 -31.59 -5.54
CA LYS A 214 19.68 -33.06 -5.67
C LYS A 214 18.46 -33.55 -4.87
N ASP A 215 18.02 -32.81 -3.88
CA ASP A 215 16.90 -33.14 -2.98
C ASP A 215 15.62 -32.34 -3.35
N LEU A 216 15.65 -31.64 -4.49
CA LEU A 216 14.49 -30.94 -5.05
C LEU A 216 13.73 -31.85 -6.05
N PRO A 217 12.42 -31.66 -6.20
CA PRO A 217 11.55 -30.70 -5.50
C PRO A 217 11.20 -31.17 -4.07
N VAL A 218 10.91 -30.20 -3.19
CA VAL A 218 10.32 -30.51 -1.89
C VAL A 218 8.85 -30.85 -2.10
N MET A 219 8.50 -32.12 -1.90
CA MET A 219 7.11 -32.59 -2.06
C MET A 219 6.29 -32.33 -0.82
N LEU A 220 5.04 -31.86 -0.99
CA LEU A 220 4.07 -31.75 0.09
C LEU A 220 3.58 -33.14 0.54
N PRO A 221 3.21 -33.33 1.83
CA PRO A 221 2.66 -34.59 2.29
C PRO A 221 1.27 -34.82 1.68
N GLU A 222 1.01 -36.00 1.12
CA GLU A 222 -0.26 -36.35 0.47
C GLU A 222 -1.44 -36.43 1.47
N LYS A 223 -1.16 -36.88 2.69
CA LYS A 223 -2.17 -37.01 3.76
C LYS A 223 -1.99 -35.91 4.79
N ILE A 224 -2.95 -35.03 4.85
CA ILE A 224 -2.94 -33.89 5.76
C ILE A 224 -4.35 -33.59 6.29
N ASP A 225 -4.44 -33.19 7.54
CA ASP A 225 -5.66 -32.65 8.11
C ASP A 225 -5.70 -31.13 7.87
N LEU A 226 -6.66 -30.68 7.07
CA LEU A 226 -6.86 -29.26 6.75
C LEU A 226 -7.76 -28.55 7.78
N ASN A 227 -8.39 -29.29 8.71
CA ASN A 227 -9.29 -28.72 9.73
C ASN A 227 -8.53 -28.33 10.99
N THR A 228 -7.26 -27.98 10.89
CA THR A 228 -6.43 -27.57 12.01
C THR A 228 -6.45 -26.05 12.22
N ASN A 229 -6.35 -25.63 13.48
CA ASN A 229 -6.10 -24.23 13.80
C ASN A 229 -4.62 -23.91 13.49
N GLY A 230 -4.35 -22.93 12.61
CA GLY A 230 -3.01 -22.54 12.22
C GLY A 230 -2.52 -23.20 10.92
N ASN A 231 -1.19 -23.29 10.74
CA ASN A 231 -0.61 -23.88 9.54
C ASN A 231 -0.74 -25.41 9.56
N PRO A 232 -1.44 -26.03 8.60
CA PRO A 232 -1.63 -27.48 8.57
C PRO A 232 -0.32 -28.27 8.51
N LEU A 233 0.75 -27.71 7.94
CA LEU A 233 2.06 -28.34 7.85
C LEU A 233 2.80 -28.39 9.20
N ASP A 234 2.45 -27.57 10.17
CA ASP A 234 3.04 -27.59 11.52
C ASP A 234 2.75 -28.89 12.28
N GLY A 235 1.64 -29.54 11.96
CA GLY A 235 1.27 -30.85 12.50
C GLY A 235 2.05 -32.03 11.93
N GLN A 236 2.76 -31.85 10.83
CA GLN A 236 3.42 -32.93 10.06
C GLN A 236 4.87 -33.19 10.50
N LYS A 237 5.06 -33.62 11.74
CA LYS A 237 6.42 -33.79 12.35
C LYS A 237 7.37 -34.64 11.50
N LYS A 238 6.90 -35.78 10.97
CA LYS A 238 7.74 -36.65 10.13
C LYS A 238 8.18 -35.99 8.82
N TRP A 239 7.31 -35.19 8.22
CA TRP A 239 7.65 -34.43 7.02
C TRP A 239 8.61 -33.27 7.31
N GLN A 240 8.48 -32.63 8.48
CA GLN A 240 9.35 -31.54 8.89
C GLN A 240 10.80 -32.00 9.16
N GLU A 241 10.98 -33.20 9.70
CA GLU A 241 12.30 -33.73 10.01
C GLU A 241 13.04 -34.12 8.74
N VAL A 242 14.22 -33.54 8.51
CA VAL A 242 15.06 -33.83 7.34
C VAL A 242 16.53 -33.86 7.74
N SER A 243 17.31 -34.68 7.05
CA SER A 243 18.76 -34.66 7.17
C SER A 243 19.36 -34.00 5.92
N ILE A 244 20.08 -32.89 6.12
CA ILE A 244 20.79 -32.16 5.05
C ILE A 244 22.27 -32.22 5.35
N ASP A 245 23.03 -32.77 4.44
CA ASP A 245 24.49 -32.99 4.58
C ASP A 245 24.89 -33.60 5.95
N GLY A 246 24.12 -34.61 6.39
CA GLY A 246 24.35 -35.34 7.65
C GLY A 246 23.89 -34.58 8.90
N LYS A 247 23.34 -33.38 8.78
CA LYS A 247 22.82 -32.60 9.91
C LYS A 247 21.30 -32.74 10.03
N LYS A 248 20.81 -32.95 11.24
CA LYS A 248 19.36 -32.92 11.52
C LYS A 248 18.86 -31.49 11.40
N CYS A 249 17.86 -31.29 10.56
CA CYS A 249 17.21 -30.01 10.29
C CYS A 249 15.70 -30.16 10.37
N LYS A 250 15.01 -29.03 10.52
CA LYS A 250 13.56 -28.92 10.47
C LYS A 250 13.18 -28.14 9.22
N ARG A 251 12.33 -28.70 8.33
CA ARG A 251 11.85 -28.00 7.12
C ARG A 251 11.05 -26.77 7.49
N GLU A 252 11.10 -25.77 6.63
CA GLU A 252 10.12 -24.69 6.61
C GLU A 252 8.72 -25.26 6.37
N THR A 253 7.74 -24.76 7.12
CA THR A 253 6.35 -25.20 7.01
C THR A 253 5.48 -24.22 6.24
N ASP A 254 5.97 -23.00 6.03
CA ASP A 254 5.31 -22.04 5.15
C ASP A 254 5.44 -22.46 3.69
N THR A 255 4.44 -22.12 2.90
CA THR A 255 4.46 -22.24 1.45
C THR A 255 4.55 -20.87 0.81
N LEU A 256 4.99 -20.82 -0.45
CA LEU A 256 4.99 -19.57 -1.21
C LEU A 256 3.56 -19.11 -1.50
N ASP A 257 3.37 -17.81 -1.53
CA ASP A 257 2.17 -17.19 -2.08
C ASP A 257 1.92 -17.71 -3.49
N THR A 258 0.69 -18.10 -3.80
CA THR A 258 0.33 -18.62 -5.12
C THR A 258 0.56 -17.62 -6.26
N PHE A 259 0.63 -16.32 -5.95
CA PHE A 259 1.06 -15.31 -6.92
C PHE A 259 2.52 -15.50 -7.38
N VAL A 260 3.37 -16.19 -6.63
CA VAL A 260 4.72 -16.54 -7.09
C VAL A 260 4.64 -17.40 -8.35
N ASP A 261 3.78 -18.43 -8.34
CA ASP A 261 3.59 -19.30 -9.50
C ASP A 261 2.91 -18.58 -10.66
N SER A 262 1.82 -17.85 -10.38
CA SER A 262 1.07 -17.14 -11.43
C SER A 262 1.83 -15.96 -12.03
N SER A 263 2.88 -15.48 -11.38
CA SER A 263 3.66 -14.34 -11.87
C SER A 263 4.60 -14.64 -13.02
N TRP A 264 4.82 -15.92 -13.33
CA TRP A 264 5.72 -16.35 -14.41
C TRP A 264 5.20 -17.52 -15.24
N TYR A 265 3.99 -18.03 -15.00
CA TYR A 265 3.44 -19.20 -15.69
C TYR A 265 3.47 -19.07 -17.22
N TYR A 266 3.24 -17.88 -17.74
CA TYR A 266 3.27 -17.59 -19.18
C TYR A 266 4.66 -17.81 -19.79
N LEU A 267 5.74 -17.58 -19.04
CA LEU A 267 7.10 -17.92 -19.48
C LEU A 267 7.27 -19.43 -19.57
N ARG A 268 6.74 -20.17 -18.59
CA ARG A 268 6.75 -21.62 -18.59
C ARG A 268 5.96 -22.21 -19.75
N PHE A 269 4.88 -21.56 -20.16
CA PHE A 269 4.05 -21.99 -21.29
C PHE A 269 4.81 -21.94 -22.62
N CYS A 270 5.76 -21.01 -22.78
CA CYS A 270 6.61 -20.96 -23.98
C CYS A 270 7.41 -22.25 -24.14
N SER A 271 7.81 -22.92 -23.06
CA SER A 271 8.66 -24.12 -23.03
C SER A 271 8.10 -25.22 -22.14
N ALA A 272 6.82 -25.55 -22.26
CA ALA A 272 6.09 -26.46 -21.37
C ALA A 272 6.74 -27.82 -21.16
N ASN A 273 7.43 -28.32 -22.18
CA ASN A 273 8.09 -29.65 -22.19
C ASN A 273 9.55 -29.62 -21.72
N ASN A 274 10.15 -28.46 -21.48
CA ASN A 274 11.51 -28.36 -20.98
C ASN A 274 11.59 -28.90 -19.53
N LYS A 275 12.44 -29.90 -19.30
CA LYS A 275 12.61 -30.56 -18.00
C LYS A 275 13.87 -30.13 -17.26
N LYS A 276 14.71 -29.32 -17.89
CA LYS A 276 16.02 -28.92 -17.35
C LYS A 276 15.99 -27.51 -16.78
N GLU A 277 15.26 -26.62 -17.46
CA GLU A 277 15.22 -25.20 -17.18
C GLU A 277 13.78 -24.70 -17.05
N PRO A 278 13.53 -23.59 -16.36
CA PRO A 278 12.18 -23.04 -16.24
C PRO A 278 11.57 -22.65 -17.57
N PHE A 279 12.36 -22.19 -18.51
CA PHE A 279 12.02 -21.87 -19.90
C PHE A 279 13.27 -21.90 -20.78
N ASP A 280 13.07 -22.02 -22.08
CA ASP A 280 14.10 -21.87 -23.12
C ASP A 280 14.10 -20.42 -23.61
N THR A 281 15.28 -19.82 -23.75
CA THR A 281 15.39 -18.39 -24.09
C THR A 281 14.98 -18.14 -25.56
N ASP A 282 15.31 -19.03 -26.49
CA ASP A 282 14.95 -18.84 -27.88
C ASP A 282 13.43 -18.94 -28.08
N GLU A 283 12.78 -19.91 -27.40
CA GLU A 283 11.33 -20.06 -27.42
C GLU A 283 10.67 -18.82 -26.71
N LEU A 284 11.28 -18.31 -25.65
CA LEU A 284 10.80 -17.12 -24.97
C LEU A 284 10.85 -15.88 -25.90
N ASP A 285 11.97 -15.66 -26.56
CA ASP A 285 12.17 -14.53 -27.48
C ASP A 285 11.22 -14.59 -28.69
N TYR A 286 10.79 -15.81 -29.09
CA TYR A 286 9.84 -16.00 -30.18
C TYR A 286 8.38 -15.69 -29.75
N TRP A 287 7.96 -16.16 -28.55
CA TRP A 287 6.57 -16.07 -28.12
C TRP A 287 6.22 -14.83 -27.31
N MET A 288 7.19 -14.18 -26.69
CA MET A 288 6.98 -13.05 -25.79
C MET A 288 7.35 -11.70 -26.43
N PRO A 289 6.72 -10.59 -26.00
CA PRO A 289 5.66 -10.51 -24.97
C PRO A 289 4.32 -11.11 -25.43
N VAL A 290 3.43 -11.40 -24.50
CA VAL A 290 2.05 -11.82 -24.82
C VAL A 290 1.34 -10.67 -25.54
N ASP A 291 0.84 -10.89 -26.76
CA ASP A 291 0.25 -9.83 -27.60
C ASP A 291 -0.97 -9.19 -26.95
N GLN A 292 -1.88 -10.00 -26.40
CA GLN A 292 -3.11 -9.52 -25.77
C GLN A 292 -3.39 -10.32 -24.50
N TYR A 293 -3.41 -9.62 -23.35
CA TYR A 293 -3.70 -10.20 -22.06
C TYR A 293 -5.06 -9.71 -21.53
N ILE A 294 -5.97 -10.64 -21.26
CA ILE A 294 -7.37 -10.33 -20.92
C ILE A 294 -7.63 -10.75 -19.47
N GLY A 295 -8.18 -9.85 -18.67
CA GLY A 295 -8.51 -10.14 -17.28
C GLY A 295 -9.23 -9.00 -16.59
N GLY A 296 -9.57 -9.20 -15.30
CA GLY A 296 -10.25 -8.21 -14.48
C GLY A 296 -9.32 -7.05 -14.07
N VAL A 297 -9.88 -5.87 -13.94
CA VAL A 297 -9.15 -4.64 -13.53
C VAL A 297 -8.56 -4.76 -12.11
N GLU A 298 -9.14 -5.60 -11.26
CA GLU A 298 -8.67 -5.85 -9.89
C GLU A 298 -7.23 -6.43 -9.83
N HIS A 299 -6.81 -7.08 -10.92
CA HIS A 299 -5.45 -7.62 -11.02
C HIS A 299 -4.37 -6.58 -11.29
N ALA A 300 -4.72 -5.32 -11.57
CA ALA A 300 -3.76 -4.24 -11.82
C ALA A 300 -2.75 -4.05 -10.67
N ILE A 301 -3.21 -4.20 -9.42
CA ILE A 301 -2.40 -4.09 -8.20
C ILE A 301 -2.04 -5.45 -7.58
N LEU A 302 -2.38 -6.55 -8.22
CA LEU A 302 -2.12 -7.92 -7.81
C LEU A 302 -1.28 -8.64 -8.87
N HIS A 303 -1.90 -9.58 -9.60
CA HIS A 303 -1.24 -10.43 -10.60
C HIS A 303 -0.44 -9.65 -11.65
N LEU A 304 -0.99 -8.59 -12.23
CA LEU A 304 -0.29 -7.80 -13.26
C LEU A 304 0.95 -7.10 -12.69
N LEU A 305 0.85 -6.56 -11.46
CA LEU A 305 1.99 -5.93 -10.80
C LEU A 305 3.10 -6.95 -10.51
N TYR A 306 2.74 -8.13 -9.99
CA TYR A 306 3.70 -9.18 -9.69
C TYR A 306 4.33 -9.77 -10.94
N SER A 307 3.56 -9.98 -12.02
CA SER A 307 4.08 -10.43 -13.31
C SER A 307 5.14 -9.48 -13.89
N ARG A 308 4.87 -8.18 -13.84
CA ARG A 308 5.84 -7.15 -14.26
C ARG A 308 7.08 -7.12 -13.37
N PHE A 309 6.91 -7.31 -12.06
CA PHE A 309 8.03 -7.43 -11.14
C PHE A 309 8.90 -8.63 -11.46
N PHE A 310 8.30 -9.81 -11.65
CA PHE A 310 9.01 -11.05 -12.00
C PHE A 310 9.79 -10.90 -13.32
N MET A 311 9.15 -10.36 -14.34
CA MET A 311 9.79 -10.14 -15.63
C MET A 311 11.04 -9.28 -15.51
N ARG A 312 10.94 -8.18 -14.77
CA ARG A 312 12.06 -7.26 -14.52
C ARG A 312 13.15 -7.90 -13.68
N ALA A 313 12.78 -8.69 -12.66
CA ALA A 313 13.74 -9.39 -11.81
C ALA A 313 14.51 -10.47 -12.59
N ILE A 314 13.84 -11.22 -13.47
CA ILE A 314 14.46 -12.19 -14.35
C ILE A 314 15.41 -11.49 -15.32
N SER A 315 15.00 -10.40 -15.96
CA SER A 315 15.85 -9.62 -16.88
C SER A 315 17.09 -9.02 -16.23
N LEU A 316 17.05 -8.71 -14.92
CA LEU A 316 18.22 -8.19 -14.20
C LEU A 316 19.26 -9.27 -13.88
N ASN A 317 18.83 -10.52 -13.76
CA ASN A 317 19.68 -11.64 -13.38
C ASN A 317 20.03 -12.55 -14.56
N ASN A 318 19.46 -12.29 -15.74
CA ASN A 318 19.70 -13.06 -16.95
C ASN A 318 19.95 -12.11 -18.12
N ASP A 319 21.21 -12.00 -18.54
CA ASP A 319 21.63 -11.15 -19.65
C ASP A 319 21.09 -11.64 -21.01
N GLU A 320 20.55 -12.84 -21.08
CA GLU A 320 20.03 -13.47 -22.30
C GLU A 320 18.64 -12.95 -22.66
N THR A 321 17.83 -12.52 -21.70
CA THR A 321 16.52 -11.93 -21.99
C THR A 321 16.50 -10.41 -21.86
N LYS A 322 15.99 -9.73 -22.91
CA LYS A 322 15.82 -8.27 -22.95
C LYS A 322 14.40 -7.83 -22.58
N LEU A 323 13.50 -8.78 -22.38
CA LEU A 323 12.10 -8.52 -22.09
C LEU A 323 11.93 -7.92 -20.68
N LYS A 324 11.29 -6.77 -20.60
CA LYS A 324 11.02 -6.07 -19.33
C LYS A 324 9.55 -6.03 -18.95
N GLU A 325 8.68 -6.19 -19.94
CA GLU A 325 7.23 -6.21 -19.75
C GLU A 325 6.67 -7.52 -20.32
N PRO A 326 5.81 -8.20 -19.56
CA PRO A 326 5.29 -9.51 -19.96
C PRO A 326 4.19 -9.43 -21.02
N PHE A 327 3.45 -8.33 -21.08
CA PHE A 327 2.26 -8.15 -21.90
C PHE A 327 2.40 -6.91 -22.77
N ASP A 328 2.14 -7.04 -24.06
CA ASP A 328 2.17 -5.93 -25.02
C ASP A 328 0.85 -5.13 -24.95
N GLY A 329 -0.27 -5.81 -24.85
CA GLY A 329 -1.58 -5.22 -24.69
C GLY A 329 -2.37 -5.80 -23.51
N LEU A 330 -3.08 -4.95 -22.78
CA LEU A 330 -4.02 -5.34 -21.73
C LEU A 330 -5.44 -5.01 -22.16
N PHE A 331 -6.33 -5.98 -22.06
CA PHE A 331 -7.77 -5.78 -22.16
C PHE A 331 -8.39 -6.05 -20.79
N THR A 332 -8.69 -4.99 -20.05
CA THR A 332 -9.29 -5.11 -18.72
C THR A 332 -10.80 -5.20 -18.84
N GLN A 333 -11.36 -6.31 -18.39
CA GLN A 333 -12.79 -6.48 -18.29
C GLN A 333 -13.36 -5.59 -17.19
N GLY A 334 -14.56 -5.02 -17.43
CA GLY A 334 -15.32 -4.32 -16.41
C GLY A 334 -15.74 -5.27 -15.29
N MET A 335 -15.99 -4.70 -14.12
CA MET A 335 -16.54 -5.48 -13.01
C MET A 335 -17.98 -5.89 -13.32
N VAL A 336 -18.28 -7.19 -13.14
CA VAL A 336 -19.65 -7.67 -13.26
C VAL A 336 -20.43 -7.18 -12.05
N CYS A 337 -21.49 -6.40 -12.33
CA CYS A 337 -22.33 -5.79 -11.32
C CYS A 337 -23.73 -6.39 -11.36
N HIS A 338 -24.38 -6.42 -10.23
CA HIS A 338 -25.79 -6.77 -10.11
C HIS A 338 -26.49 -5.85 -9.11
N GLN A 339 -27.79 -5.65 -9.29
CA GLN A 339 -28.61 -4.93 -8.32
C GLN A 339 -28.54 -5.62 -6.95
N THR A 340 -28.63 -4.82 -5.91
CA THR A 340 -28.71 -5.32 -4.53
C THR A 340 -30.17 -5.31 -4.07
N PHE A 341 -30.53 -6.31 -3.27
CA PHE A 341 -31.86 -6.51 -2.76
C PHE A 341 -31.87 -6.65 -1.24
N LYS A 342 -32.85 -6.02 -0.59
CA LYS A 342 -33.05 -6.12 0.84
C LYS A 342 -34.51 -6.36 1.18
N ASP A 343 -34.75 -7.13 2.25
CA ASP A 343 -36.05 -7.25 2.87
C ASP A 343 -36.41 -5.99 3.70
N GLU A 344 -37.61 -5.96 4.25
CA GLU A 344 -38.11 -4.87 5.11
C GLU A 344 -37.29 -4.73 6.43
N ASN A 345 -36.56 -5.76 6.82
CA ASN A 345 -35.68 -5.77 8.01
C ASN A 345 -34.22 -5.40 7.67
N ASN A 346 -33.98 -4.93 6.44
CA ASN A 346 -32.63 -4.55 5.97
C ASN A 346 -31.66 -5.73 5.75
N ASN A 347 -32.12 -6.98 5.71
CA ASN A 347 -31.30 -8.15 5.39
C ASN A 347 -31.09 -8.26 3.88
N TRP A 348 -29.90 -8.65 3.46
CA TRP A 348 -29.60 -8.91 2.06
C TRP A 348 -30.31 -10.17 1.55
N ILE A 349 -30.89 -10.09 0.35
CA ILE A 349 -31.63 -11.16 -0.32
C ILE A 349 -30.91 -11.51 -1.63
N TYR A 350 -30.88 -12.79 -1.99
CA TYR A 350 -30.30 -13.24 -3.25
C TYR A 350 -31.21 -12.88 -4.44
N PRO A 351 -30.63 -12.55 -5.63
CA PRO A 351 -31.44 -12.26 -6.84
C PRO A 351 -32.43 -13.35 -7.21
N GLU A 352 -32.07 -14.59 -6.98
CA GLU A 352 -32.91 -15.77 -7.26
C GLU A 352 -34.14 -15.90 -6.34
N GLU A 353 -34.14 -15.23 -5.21
CA GLU A 353 -35.27 -15.16 -4.28
C GLU A 353 -36.19 -13.97 -4.58
N VAL A 354 -35.88 -13.18 -5.61
CA VAL A 354 -36.61 -11.94 -5.95
C VAL A 354 -37.40 -12.16 -7.22
N SER A 355 -38.66 -11.74 -7.22
CA SER A 355 -39.56 -11.77 -8.37
C SER A 355 -40.20 -10.41 -8.59
N SER A 356 -40.52 -10.11 -9.85
CA SER A 356 -41.27 -8.93 -10.26
C SER A 356 -42.02 -9.25 -11.56
N GLU A 357 -43.30 -8.88 -11.66
CA GLU A 357 -44.07 -9.02 -12.88
C GLU A 357 -44.04 -7.74 -13.75
N ASP A 358 -43.88 -6.60 -13.12
CA ASP A 358 -43.94 -5.27 -13.78
C ASP A 358 -42.58 -4.55 -13.89
N GLY A 359 -41.51 -5.16 -13.32
CA GLY A 359 -40.18 -4.56 -13.25
C GLY A 359 -40.05 -3.34 -12.32
N ILE A 360 -41.09 -3.03 -11.58
CA ILE A 360 -41.19 -1.88 -10.67
C ILE A 360 -41.34 -2.35 -9.23
N ASN A 361 -42.28 -3.31 -9.03
CA ASN A 361 -42.54 -3.87 -7.72
C ASN A 361 -41.82 -5.22 -7.56
N PHE A 362 -41.00 -5.35 -6.55
CA PHE A 362 -40.21 -6.54 -6.28
C PHE A 362 -40.66 -7.19 -4.98
N TYR A 363 -40.77 -8.50 -5.00
CA TYR A 363 -41.25 -9.33 -3.89
C TYR A 363 -40.34 -10.53 -3.69
N GLN A 364 -40.26 -11.05 -2.44
CA GLN A 364 -39.51 -12.25 -2.15
C GLN A 364 -40.36 -13.49 -2.44
N ASN A 365 -39.80 -14.45 -3.21
CA ASN A 365 -40.41 -15.76 -3.49
C ASN A 365 -41.87 -15.67 -4.02
N ASN A 366 -42.16 -14.72 -4.90
CA ASN A 366 -43.49 -14.48 -5.47
C ASN A 366 -44.57 -14.14 -4.44
N ASP A 367 -44.22 -13.67 -3.26
CA ASP A 367 -45.15 -13.29 -2.19
C ASP A 367 -45.32 -11.77 -2.15
N PRO A 368 -46.46 -11.21 -2.61
CA PRO A 368 -46.69 -9.76 -2.62
C PRO A 368 -46.68 -9.10 -1.23
N SER A 369 -46.78 -9.90 -0.16
CA SER A 369 -46.70 -9.38 1.21
C SER A 369 -45.28 -9.12 1.67
N LYS A 370 -44.28 -9.69 0.97
CA LYS A 370 -42.85 -9.56 1.27
C LYS A 370 -42.17 -8.64 0.27
N LYS A 371 -42.34 -7.36 0.47
CA LYS A 371 -41.77 -6.34 -0.42
C LYS A 371 -40.23 -6.32 -0.31
N ILE A 372 -39.58 -6.13 -1.46
CA ILE A 372 -38.13 -6.01 -1.57
C ILE A 372 -37.75 -4.56 -1.87
N ILE A 373 -36.75 -4.08 -1.16
CA ILE A 373 -36.11 -2.80 -1.42
C ILE A 373 -34.97 -3.03 -2.42
N VAL A 374 -35.09 -2.43 -3.59
CA VAL A 374 -34.07 -2.51 -4.64
C VAL A 374 -33.03 -1.43 -4.40
N GLY A 375 -31.78 -1.83 -4.27
CA GLY A 375 -30.64 -0.96 -4.16
C GLY A 375 -29.87 -0.78 -5.49
N PRO A 376 -28.78 -0.03 -5.47
CA PRO A 376 -27.98 0.22 -6.66
C PRO A 376 -27.35 -1.07 -7.22
N SER A 377 -27.01 -1.03 -8.52
CA SER A 377 -26.15 -2.05 -9.12
C SER A 377 -24.72 -1.84 -8.65
N GLU A 378 -24.17 -2.84 -8.00
CA GLU A 378 -22.82 -2.82 -7.43
C GLU A 378 -22.06 -4.09 -7.82
N SER A 379 -20.73 -4.08 -7.61
CA SER A 379 -19.93 -5.28 -7.83
C SER A 379 -20.44 -6.46 -7.00
N MET A 380 -20.51 -7.64 -7.63
CA MET A 380 -21.01 -8.85 -6.99
C MET A 380 -20.17 -9.23 -5.78
N SER A 381 -20.82 -9.51 -4.66
CA SER A 381 -20.17 -10.01 -3.44
C SER A 381 -21.07 -10.95 -2.64
N LYS A 382 -20.48 -11.99 -2.05
CA LYS A 382 -21.21 -12.92 -1.17
C LYS A 382 -21.80 -12.24 0.06
N SER A 383 -21.15 -11.19 0.57
CA SER A 383 -21.63 -10.45 1.75
C SER A 383 -22.89 -9.64 1.48
N LYS A 384 -23.08 -9.16 0.25
CA LYS A 384 -24.28 -8.44 -0.19
C LYS A 384 -25.30 -9.34 -0.87
N LYS A 385 -25.01 -10.63 -1.01
CA LYS A 385 -25.85 -11.62 -1.68
C LYS A 385 -26.33 -11.23 -3.10
N ASN A 386 -25.59 -10.35 -3.78
CA ASN A 386 -25.93 -9.92 -5.15
C ASN A 386 -25.17 -10.70 -6.21
N THR A 387 -24.83 -11.95 -5.92
CA THR A 387 -24.16 -12.86 -6.85
C THR A 387 -25.17 -13.65 -7.67
N VAL A 388 -24.85 -13.89 -8.94
CA VAL A 388 -25.59 -14.76 -9.85
C VAL A 388 -24.77 -16.02 -10.04
N ASP A 389 -25.43 -17.18 -9.94
CA ASP A 389 -24.79 -18.48 -10.12
C ASP A 389 -24.52 -18.73 -11.61
N PRO A 390 -23.24 -18.94 -12.03
CA PRO A 390 -22.93 -19.26 -13.43
C PRO A 390 -23.62 -20.54 -13.94
N GLU A 391 -23.83 -21.55 -13.08
CA GLU A 391 -24.48 -22.80 -13.48
C GLU A 391 -25.90 -22.55 -14.01
N LYS A 392 -26.66 -21.69 -13.34
CA LYS A 392 -28.01 -21.31 -13.78
C LYS A 392 -28.02 -20.56 -15.12
N ILE A 393 -27.00 -19.72 -15.35
CA ILE A 393 -26.85 -19.04 -16.64
C ILE A 393 -26.58 -20.04 -17.75
N ILE A 394 -25.69 -21.01 -17.49
CA ILE A 394 -25.35 -22.08 -18.43
C ILE A 394 -26.57 -22.98 -18.72
N GLU A 395 -27.34 -23.32 -17.68
CA GLU A 395 -28.57 -24.13 -17.85
C GLU A 395 -29.62 -23.43 -18.74
N ILE A 396 -29.73 -22.11 -18.64
CA ILE A 396 -30.76 -21.33 -19.40
C ILE A 396 -30.28 -21.00 -20.82
N TYR A 397 -29.01 -20.62 -20.99
CA TYR A 397 -28.50 -20.03 -22.22
C TYR A 397 -27.46 -20.91 -22.95
N GLY A 398 -26.97 -21.97 -22.33
CA GLY A 398 -25.86 -22.78 -22.82
C GLY A 398 -24.50 -22.23 -22.37
N ALA A 399 -23.45 -22.94 -22.69
CA ALA A 399 -22.08 -22.57 -22.33
C ALA A 399 -21.40 -21.67 -23.38
N ASP A 400 -21.98 -21.52 -24.56
CA ASP A 400 -21.42 -20.82 -25.72
C ASP A 400 -21.68 -19.29 -25.67
#